data_040c95820ae81b4923dba02aae12ba1e
#
_entry.id   040c95820ae81b4923dba02aae12ba1e
#
_cell.length_a   1.000
_cell.length_b   1.000
_cell.length_c   1.000
_cell.angle_alpha   90.00
_cell.angle_beta   90.00
_cell.angle_gamma   90.00
#
_symmetry.space_group_name_H-M   'P 1'
#
loop_
_entity.id
_entity.type
_entity.pdbx_description
1 polymer ?
#
loop_
_entity_poly.entity_id
_entity_poly.type
_entity_poly.pdbx_seq_one_letter_code
_entity_poly.pdbx_strand_id
1 'polypeptide(L)'
;MDTNVLVSGLLTPFGSSGEILRMVFSGELLLCLDARILAEYKDVLHRPKFKFNRDHISVLLDFIKQYGQFISSSPLQNRLPDPDDEPFLEVAITGRVVSLVTGNRIHYPSSPFEGINIFSPSQFVQFYRDQDKSNA
;
A
#
# COMPACT_ATOMS: atom_id res chain seq x y z
N MET A 1 -0.41 -1.82 -0.71
CA MET A 1 0.44 -0.63 -0.47
C MET A 1 1.55 -1.00 0.49
N ASP A 2 2.78 -0.92 0.01
CA ASP A 2 3.97 -1.21 0.81
C ASP A 2 4.09 -0.21 1.98
N THR A 3 4.64 -0.66 3.10
CA THR A 3 4.75 0.17 4.31
C THR A 3 5.50 1.46 4.09
N ASN A 4 6.54 1.46 3.26
CA ASN A 4 7.32 2.67 2.99
C ASN A 4 6.49 3.76 2.29
N VAL A 5 5.48 3.39 1.53
CA VAL A 5 4.56 4.37 0.91
C VAL A 5 3.71 5.06 1.98
N LEU A 6 3.23 4.30 2.96
CA LEU A 6 2.48 4.85 4.10
C LEU A 6 3.34 5.84 4.89
N VAL A 7 4.55 5.45 5.24
CA VAL A 7 5.49 6.31 5.98
C VAL A 7 5.82 7.57 5.17
N SER A 8 6.16 7.41 3.89
CA SER A 8 6.49 8.53 3.01
C SER A 8 5.32 9.51 2.88
N GLY A 9 4.10 9.00 2.77
CA GLY A 9 2.90 9.85 2.66
C GLY A 9 2.63 10.67 3.92
N LEU A 10 2.97 10.13 5.09
CA LEU A 10 2.84 10.84 6.36
C LEU A 10 3.96 11.87 6.55
N LEU A 11 5.19 11.55 6.12
CA LEU A 11 6.33 12.46 6.24
C LEU A 11 6.30 13.59 5.21
N THR A 12 5.82 13.31 4.00
CA THR A 12 5.75 14.28 2.90
C THR A 12 4.34 14.32 2.32
N PRO A 13 3.37 14.95 3.02
CA PRO A 13 1.95 14.85 2.65
C PRO A 13 1.60 15.46 1.28
N PHE A 14 2.44 16.33 0.75
CA PHE A 14 2.18 16.98 -0.54
C PHE A 14 2.80 16.23 -1.74
N GLY A 15 3.51 15.13 -1.50
CA GLY A 15 4.03 14.27 -2.56
C GLY A 15 3.01 13.25 -3.04
N SER A 16 3.44 12.39 -3.98
CA SER A 16 2.58 11.35 -4.55
C SER A 16 2.07 10.35 -3.51
N SER A 17 2.92 9.95 -2.56
CA SER A 17 2.49 9.06 -1.47
C SER A 17 1.41 9.69 -0.61
N GLY A 18 1.55 10.98 -0.30
CA GLY A 18 0.53 11.72 0.46
C GLY A 18 -0.80 11.81 -0.29
N GLU A 19 -0.75 11.99 -1.61
CA GLU A 19 -1.95 12.00 -2.44
C GLU A 19 -2.67 10.65 -2.40
N ILE A 20 -1.92 9.54 -2.47
CA ILE A 20 -2.49 8.19 -2.35
C ILE A 20 -3.17 8.01 -1.00
N LEU A 21 -2.55 8.46 0.09
CA LEU A 21 -3.17 8.37 1.41
C LEU A 21 -4.47 9.15 1.49
N ARG A 22 -4.52 10.34 0.91
CA ARG A 22 -5.78 11.12 0.84
C ARG A 22 -6.87 10.35 0.10
N MET A 23 -6.53 9.70 -1.00
CA MET A 23 -7.49 8.89 -1.76
C MET A 23 -7.98 7.68 -0.97
N VAL A 24 -7.10 7.03 -0.21
CA VAL A 24 -7.49 5.92 0.67
C VAL A 24 -8.44 6.41 1.77
N PHE A 25 -8.09 7.51 2.45
CA PHE A 25 -8.88 8.00 3.58
C PHE A 25 -10.15 8.73 3.15
N SER A 26 -10.29 9.13 1.89
CA SER A 26 -11.53 9.66 1.34
C SER A 26 -12.47 8.58 0.82
N GLY A 27 -12.01 7.34 0.75
CA GLY A 27 -12.80 6.23 0.22
C GLY A 27 -12.72 6.05 -1.29
N GLU A 28 -11.91 6.85 -2.01
CA GLU A 28 -11.71 6.69 -3.45
C GLU A 28 -10.97 5.40 -3.79
N LEU A 29 -10.07 4.97 -2.91
CA LEU A 29 -9.30 3.74 -3.08
C LEU A 29 -9.61 2.77 -1.95
N LEU A 30 -9.73 1.51 -2.31
CA LEU A 30 -9.88 0.41 -1.36
C LEU A 30 -8.52 -0.20 -1.08
N LEU A 31 -8.08 -0.18 0.17
CA LEU A 31 -6.83 -0.78 0.60
C LEU A 31 -7.04 -2.24 0.93
N CYS A 32 -6.34 -3.13 0.22
CA CYS A 32 -6.35 -4.56 0.50
C CYS A 32 -5.13 -4.93 1.35
N LEU A 33 -5.35 -5.72 2.39
CA LEU A 33 -4.31 -6.10 3.34
C LEU A 33 -4.67 -7.39 4.06
N ASP A 34 -3.79 -7.84 4.93
CA ASP A 34 -4.07 -8.89 5.91
C ASP A 34 -3.54 -8.50 7.29
N ALA A 35 -3.69 -9.39 8.26
CA ALA A 35 -3.27 -9.12 9.62
C ALA A 35 -1.75 -8.89 9.74
N ARG A 36 -0.95 -9.54 8.89
CA ARG A 36 0.52 -9.35 8.88
C ARG A 36 0.88 -7.94 8.45
N ILE A 37 0.22 -7.44 7.41
CA ILE A 37 0.43 -6.08 6.89
C ILE A 37 0.00 -5.04 7.91
N LEU A 38 -1.16 -5.24 8.54
CA LEU A 38 -1.63 -4.33 9.58
C LEU A 38 -0.66 -4.28 10.76
N ALA A 39 -0.14 -5.43 11.19
CA ALA A 39 0.84 -5.51 12.27
C ALA A 39 2.13 -4.78 11.91
N GLU A 40 2.59 -4.90 10.66
CA GLU A 40 3.78 -4.17 10.20
C GLU A 40 3.53 -2.66 10.16
N TYR A 41 2.38 -2.21 9.67
CA TYR A 41 2.02 -0.79 9.70
C TYR A 41 2.08 -0.26 11.13
N LYS A 42 1.45 -0.97 12.07
CA LYS A 42 1.42 -0.59 13.47
C LYS A 42 2.84 -0.50 14.06
N ASP A 43 3.66 -1.52 13.83
CA ASP A 43 5.03 -1.56 14.34
C ASP A 43 5.87 -0.40 13.79
N VAL A 44 5.85 -0.21 12.48
CA VAL A 44 6.68 0.82 11.83
C VAL A 44 6.24 2.22 12.23
N LEU A 45 4.93 2.48 12.29
CA LEU A 45 4.40 3.81 12.62
C LEU A 45 4.64 4.22 14.08
N HIS A 46 4.91 3.25 14.97
CA HIS A 46 5.23 3.54 16.36
C HIS A 46 6.74 3.65 16.61
N ARG A 47 7.58 3.55 15.58
CA ARG A 47 9.03 3.68 15.74
C ARG A 47 9.39 5.12 16.16
N PRO A 48 10.18 5.28 17.25
CA PRO A 48 10.51 6.61 17.80
C PRO A 48 11.16 7.56 16.80
N LYS A 49 11.89 7.03 15.83
CA LYS A 49 12.60 7.86 14.83
C LYS A 49 11.67 8.71 13.96
N PHE A 50 10.42 8.30 13.78
CA PHE A 50 9.46 9.05 12.97
C PHE A 50 8.74 10.13 13.76
N LYS A 51 8.65 10.00 15.07
CA LYS A 51 8.00 10.98 15.97
C LYS A 51 6.56 11.30 15.59
N PHE A 52 5.82 10.32 15.05
CA PHE A 52 4.41 10.50 14.73
C PHE A 52 3.59 10.64 16.02
N ASN A 53 2.54 11.44 15.96
CA ASN A 53 1.60 11.57 17.05
C ASN A 53 0.81 10.27 17.23
N ARG A 54 0.84 9.70 18.45
CA ARG A 54 0.21 8.40 18.73
C ARG A 54 -1.30 8.40 18.51
N ASP A 55 -1.97 9.50 18.85
CA ASP A 55 -3.42 9.59 18.67
C ASP A 55 -3.78 9.62 17.19
N HIS A 56 -3.02 10.34 16.38
CA HIS A 56 -3.22 10.35 14.92
C HIS A 56 -2.98 8.97 14.32
N ILE A 57 -1.95 8.26 14.76
CA ILE A 57 -1.66 6.89 14.29
C ILE A 57 -2.78 5.94 14.69
N SER A 58 -3.32 6.07 15.90
CA SER A 58 -4.43 5.25 16.36
C SER A 58 -5.67 5.44 15.48
N VAL A 59 -6.02 6.68 15.16
CA VAL A 59 -7.15 7.01 14.28
C VAL A 59 -6.93 6.41 12.88
N LEU A 60 -5.72 6.55 12.34
CA LEU A 60 -5.38 6.02 11.02
C LEU A 60 -5.50 4.49 10.97
N LEU A 61 -4.95 3.80 11.96
CA LEU A 61 -5.02 2.34 12.04
C LEU A 61 -6.46 1.85 12.24
N ASP A 62 -7.26 2.54 13.03
CA ASP A 62 -8.68 2.21 13.20
C ASP A 62 -9.45 2.36 11.90
N PHE A 63 -9.16 3.40 11.12
CA PHE A 63 -9.75 3.58 9.80
C PHE A 63 -9.41 2.38 8.88
N ILE A 64 -8.15 1.99 8.85
CA ILE A 64 -7.70 0.85 8.02
C ILE A 64 -8.39 -0.44 8.46
N LYS A 65 -8.52 -0.67 9.77
CA LYS A 65 -9.22 -1.85 10.29
C LYS A 65 -10.68 -1.89 9.87
N GLN A 66 -11.34 -0.74 9.88
CA GLN A 66 -12.77 -0.64 9.62
C GLN A 66 -13.09 -0.69 8.13
N TYR A 67 -12.31 -0.02 7.30
CA TYR A 67 -12.61 0.17 5.87
C TYR A 67 -11.70 -0.59 4.93
N GLY A 68 -10.58 -1.12 5.40
CA GLY A 68 -9.71 -1.97 4.60
C GLY A 68 -10.37 -3.30 4.27
N GLN A 69 -10.02 -3.86 3.12
CA GLN A 69 -10.47 -5.19 2.74
C GLN A 69 -9.42 -6.22 3.16
N PHE A 70 -9.78 -7.08 4.12
CA PHE A 70 -8.89 -8.13 4.61
C PHE A 70 -8.97 -9.35 3.70
N ILE A 71 -7.80 -9.79 3.23
CA ILE A 71 -7.64 -10.86 2.27
C ILE A 71 -6.93 -12.03 2.95
N SER A 72 -7.47 -13.24 2.81
CA SER A 72 -6.79 -14.46 3.25
C SER A 72 -6.00 -15.01 2.05
N SER A 73 -4.69 -14.78 2.06
CA SER A 73 -3.83 -15.10 0.92
C SER A 73 -3.16 -16.46 1.06
N SER A 74 -2.63 -16.95 -0.09
CA SER A 74 -1.80 -18.16 -0.15
C SER A 74 -0.33 -17.76 -0.30
N PRO A 75 0.61 -18.61 0.17
CA PRO A 75 2.04 -18.35 -0.01
C PRO A 75 2.43 -18.24 -1.49
N LEU A 76 3.45 -17.42 -1.77
CA LEU A 76 4.01 -17.29 -3.12
C LEU A 76 4.62 -18.62 -3.58
N GLN A 77 4.52 -18.88 -4.88
CA GLN A 77 5.22 -20.03 -5.50
C GLN A 77 6.72 -19.81 -5.53
N ASN A 78 7.15 -18.60 -5.83
CA ASN A 78 8.55 -18.20 -5.86
C ASN A 78 8.79 -17.10 -4.83
N ARG A 79 9.86 -17.27 -4.04
CA ARG A 79 10.20 -16.29 -3.01
C ARG A 79 10.72 -14.99 -3.60
N LEU A 80 10.49 -13.89 -2.88
CA LEU A 80 11.07 -12.60 -3.20
C LEU A 80 12.45 -12.44 -2.57
N PRO A 81 13.28 -11.50 -3.08
CA PRO A 81 14.58 -11.19 -2.46
C PRO A 81 14.47 -10.84 -0.99
N ASP A 82 13.43 -10.08 -0.60
CA ASP A 82 13.15 -9.73 0.79
C ASP A 82 11.85 -10.41 1.23
N PRO A 83 11.91 -11.34 2.22
CA PRO A 83 10.72 -12.00 2.73
C PRO A 83 9.68 -11.05 3.32
N ASP A 84 10.08 -9.88 3.80
CA ASP A 84 9.16 -8.90 4.38
C ASP A 84 8.24 -8.28 3.33
N ASP A 85 8.61 -8.35 2.05
CA ASP A 85 7.79 -7.87 0.94
C ASP A 85 6.73 -8.90 0.50
N GLU A 86 6.91 -10.17 0.84
CA GLU A 86 6.04 -11.26 0.37
C GLU A 86 4.58 -11.09 0.76
N PRO A 87 4.21 -10.66 1.99
CA PRO A 87 2.80 -10.46 2.33
C PRO A 87 2.07 -9.50 1.38
N PHE A 88 2.74 -8.44 0.95
CA PHE A 88 2.14 -7.45 0.05
C PHE A 88 1.80 -8.04 -1.32
N LEU A 89 2.71 -8.83 -1.88
CA LEU A 89 2.47 -9.48 -3.17
C LEU A 89 1.44 -10.61 -3.04
N GLU A 90 1.49 -11.39 -1.97
CA GLU A 90 0.51 -12.46 -1.71
C GLU A 90 -0.91 -11.92 -1.64
N VAL A 91 -1.10 -10.83 -0.89
CA VAL A 91 -2.41 -10.18 -0.78
C VAL A 91 -2.84 -9.60 -2.12
N ALA A 92 -1.92 -8.98 -2.85
CA ALA A 92 -2.21 -8.39 -4.16
C ALA A 92 -2.70 -9.46 -5.15
N ILE A 93 -2.03 -10.60 -5.20
CA ILE A 93 -2.40 -11.71 -6.10
C ILE A 93 -3.77 -12.27 -5.73
N THR A 94 -3.96 -12.65 -4.47
CA THR A 94 -5.21 -13.26 -4.00
C THR A 94 -6.38 -12.30 -4.09
N GLY A 95 -6.16 -11.04 -3.74
CA GLY A 95 -7.18 -9.99 -3.80
C GLY A 95 -7.46 -9.47 -5.21
N ARG A 96 -6.67 -9.88 -6.20
CA ARG A 96 -6.78 -9.43 -7.59
C ARG A 96 -6.85 -7.90 -7.68
N VAL A 97 -5.93 -7.25 -6.97
CA VAL A 97 -5.87 -5.79 -6.94
C VAL A 97 -5.47 -5.23 -8.30
N VAL A 98 -5.82 -3.98 -8.55
CA VAL A 98 -5.38 -3.28 -9.76
C VAL A 98 -3.90 -2.99 -9.72
N SER A 99 -3.40 -2.56 -8.56
CA SER A 99 -2.01 -2.16 -8.41
C SER A 99 -1.46 -2.49 -7.02
N LEU A 100 -0.19 -2.88 -7.00
CA LEU A 100 0.63 -2.89 -5.79
C LEU A 100 1.55 -1.67 -5.87
N VAL A 101 1.46 -0.79 -4.87
CA VAL A 101 2.25 0.45 -4.84
C VAL A 101 3.40 0.31 -3.87
N THR A 102 4.61 0.56 -4.34
CA THR A 102 5.84 0.39 -3.56
C THR A 102 6.88 1.44 -3.92
N GLY A 103 7.69 1.84 -2.94
CA GLY A 103 8.88 2.66 -3.18
C GLY A 103 10.08 1.87 -3.72
N ASN A 104 10.03 0.53 -3.71
CA ASN A 104 11.13 -0.36 -4.07
C ASN A 104 10.72 -1.38 -5.12
N ARG A 105 10.39 -0.92 -6.33
CA ARG A 105 9.91 -1.78 -7.41
C ARG A 105 10.86 -2.94 -7.74
N ILE A 106 12.15 -2.72 -7.59
CA ILE A 106 13.16 -3.75 -7.88
C ILE A 106 13.08 -4.96 -6.95
N HIS A 107 12.41 -4.83 -5.79
CA HIS A 107 12.18 -5.94 -4.86
C HIS A 107 11.08 -6.88 -5.34
N TYR A 108 10.31 -6.48 -6.35
CA TYR A 108 9.16 -7.22 -6.87
C TYR A 108 9.40 -7.68 -8.31
N PRO A 109 8.59 -8.62 -8.83
CA PRO A 109 8.67 -9.00 -10.24
C PRO A 109 8.39 -7.82 -11.17
N SER A 110 8.77 -7.96 -12.45
CA SER A 110 8.50 -6.96 -13.46
C SER A 110 6.99 -6.74 -13.63
N SER A 111 6.59 -5.49 -13.80
CA SER A 111 5.19 -5.09 -13.97
C SER A 111 4.75 -5.18 -15.45
N PRO A 112 3.54 -5.71 -15.75
CA PRO A 112 2.59 -6.30 -14.80
C PRO A 112 3.00 -7.73 -14.41
N PHE A 113 2.54 -8.16 -13.23
CA PHE A 113 2.75 -9.51 -12.74
C PHE A 113 1.40 -10.13 -12.39
N GLU A 114 1.04 -11.22 -13.06
CA GLU A 114 -0.26 -11.89 -12.90
C GLU A 114 -1.44 -10.91 -12.99
N GLY A 115 -1.35 -9.97 -13.93
CA GLY A 115 -2.40 -8.96 -14.14
C GLY A 115 -2.35 -7.78 -13.19
N ILE A 116 -1.37 -7.74 -12.28
CA ILE A 116 -1.23 -6.68 -11.28
C ILE A 116 -0.15 -5.71 -11.73
N ASN A 117 -0.48 -4.42 -11.73
CA ASN A 117 0.51 -3.37 -11.96
C ASN A 117 1.32 -3.14 -10.70
N ILE A 118 2.65 -3.14 -10.81
CA ILE A 118 3.54 -2.84 -9.70
C ILE A 118 4.13 -1.46 -9.97
N PHE A 119 3.67 -0.46 -9.23
CA PHE A 119 3.94 0.95 -9.49
C PHE A 119 4.63 1.63 -8.31
N SER A 120 5.48 2.60 -8.63
CA SER A 120 5.88 3.61 -7.66
C SER A 120 4.68 4.52 -7.35
N PRO A 121 4.73 5.30 -6.25
CA PRO A 121 3.64 6.22 -5.94
C PRO A 121 3.33 7.19 -7.08
N SER A 122 4.34 7.79 -7.72
CA SER A 122 4.10 8.72 -8.83
C SER A 122 3.50 8.04 -10.05
N GLN A 123 3.94 6.81 -10.36
CA GLN A 123 3.37 6.04 -11.45
C GLN A 123 1.91 5.68 -11.20
N PHE A 124 1.57 5.32 -9.96
CA PHE A 124 0.19 5.01 -9.60
C PHE A 124 -0.71 6.24 -9.74
N VAL A 125 -0.27 7.39 -9.24
CA VAL A 125 -1.04 8.63 -9.35
C VAL A 125 -1.30 8.98 -10.80
N GLN A 126 -0.28 8.86 -11.66
CA GLN A 126 -0.43 9.12 -13.08
C GLN A 126 -1.41 8.13 -13.74
N PHE A 127 -1.28 6.85 -13.42
CA PHE A 127 -2.19 5.81 -13.89
C PHE A 127 -3.64 6.11 -13.49
N TYR A 128 -3.87 6.49 -12.26
CA TYR A 128 -5.20 6.81 -11.74
C TYR A 128 -5.80 8.03 -12.46
N ARG A 129 -5.02 9.07 -12.66
CA ARG A 129 -5.45 10.27 -13.40
C ARG A 129 -5.82 9.95 -14.84
N ASP A 130 -5.05 9.09 -15.49
CA ASP A 130 -5.30 8.68 -16.87
C ASP A 130 -6.60 7.88 -16.99
N GLN A 131 -6.88 7.01 -16.01
CA GLN A 131 -8.14 6.26 -15.94
C GLN A 131 -9.33 7.19 -15.77
N ASP A 132 -9.23 8.19 -14.92
CA ASP A 132 -10.27 9.17 -14.67
C ASP A 132 -10.58 9.98 -15.94
N LYS A 133 -9.55 10.42 -16.66
CA LYS A 133 -9.70 11.11 -17.94
C LYS A 133 -10.40 10.25 -18.99
N SER A 134 -10.11 8.95 -19.02
CA SER A 134 -10.73 8.03 -19.99
C SER A 134 -12.22 7.84 -19.73
N ASN A 135 -12.67 8.05 -18.49
CA ASN A 135 -14.06 7.91 -18.08
C ASN A 135 -14.85 9.23 -18.11
N ALA A 136 -14.16 10.32 -18.43
CA ALA A 136 -14.76 11.66 -18.43
C ALA A 136 -15.60 11.92 -19.69
#